data_34465d254d1d13c02c2874d5d7f66e68
#
_entry.id   34465d254d1d13c02c2874d5d7f66e68
#
_cell.length_a   1.000
_cell.length_b   1.000
_cell.length_c   1.000
_cell.angle_alpha   90.00
_cell.angle_beta   90.00
_cell.angle_gamma   90.00
#
_symmetry.space_group_name_H-M   'P 1'
#
loop_
_entity.id
_entity.type
_entity.pdbx_description
1 polymer ?
#
loop_
_entity_poly.entity_id
_entity_poly.type
_entity_poly.pdbx_seq_one_letter_code
_entity_poly.pdbx_strand_id
1 'polypeptide(L)' 'MLSGEQIIEKLNKRINATLQQIGDTMITGGVDSMEKYKYMLGQAQAYQIVIQEISNLQKEDEKEQNDGNVIDIGQGSTKN' A
#
# COMPACT_ATOMS: atom_id res chain seq x y z
N MET A 1 -17.06 11.01 -12.42
CA MET A 1 -15.66 11.19 -12.04
C MET A 1 -15.36 10.42 -10.76
N LEU A 2 -14.17 9.82 -10.69
CA LEU A 2 -13.78 9.07 -9.50
C LEU A 2 -13.35 10.02 -8.39
N SER A 3 -13.69 9.67 -7.15
CA SER A 3 -13.15 10.39 -5.99
C SER A 3 -11.71 9.98 -5.76
N GLY A 4 -11.01 10.72 -4.90
CA GLY A 4 -9.64 10.36 -4.54
C GLY A 4 -9.56 8.98 -3.92
N GLU A 5 -10.53 8.64 -3.05
CA GLU A 5 -10.57 7.32 -2.43
C GLU A 5 -10.76 6.20 -3.46
N GLN A 6 -11.63 6.43 -4.44
CA GLN A 6 -11.86 5.45 -5.48
C GLN A 6 -10.61 5.25 -6.35
N ILE A 7 -9.90 6.32 -6.62
CA ILE A 7 -8.65 6.23 -7.37
C ILE A 7 -7.62 5.41 -6.60
N ILE A 8 -7.48 5.66 -5.31
CA ILE A 8 -6.54 4.92 -4.46
C ILE A 8 -6.93 3.44 -4.39
N GLU A 9 -8.21 3.13 -4.26
CA GLU A 9 -8.67 1.74 -4.26
C GLU A 9 -8.33 1.03 -5.56
N LYS A 10 -8.56 1.70 -6.68
CA LYS A 10 -8.25 1.12 -7.99
C LYS A 10 -6.75 0.93 -8.16
N LEU A 11 -5.96 1.89 -7.71
CA LEU A 11 -4.51 1.79 -7.77
C LEU A 11 -4.02 0.60 -6.94
N ASN A 12 -4.52 0.46 -5.72
CA ASN A 12 -4.20 -0.67 -4.86
C ASN A 12 -4.50 -2.00 -5.53
N LYS A 13 -5.68 -2.13 -6.12
CA LYS A 13 -6.06 -3.36 -6.82
C LYS A 13 -5.11 -3.68 -7.96
N ARG A 14 -4.74 -2.67 -8.74
CA ARG A 14 -3.84 -2.87 -9.88
C ARG A 14 -2.43 -3.24 -9.42
N ILE A 15 -1.95 -2.60 -8.38
CA ILE A 15 -0.63 -2.92 -7.84
C ILE A 15 -0.61 -4.34 -7.28
N ASN A 16 -1.64 -4.72 -6.54
CA ASN A 16 -1.75 -6.08 -6.01
C ASN A 16 -1.82 -7.12 -7.12
N ALA A 17 -2.56 -6.84 -8.19
CA ALA A 17 -2.65 -7.74 -9.33
C ALA A 17 -1.29 -7.90 -10.00
N THR A 18 -0.55 -6.80 -10.16
CA THR A 18 0.78 -6.82 -10.75
C THR A 18 1.74 -7.62 -9.87
N LEU A 19 1.69 -7.40 -8.57
CA LEU A 19 2.52 -8.11 -7.61
C LEU A 19 2.26 -9.61 -7.67
N GLN A 20 0.99 -10.01 -7.72
CA GLN A 20 0.62 -11.40 -7.82
C GLN A 20 1.12 -12.02 -9.14
N GLN A 21 1.04 -11.27 -10.22
CA GLN A 21 1.52 -11.71 -11.53
C GLN A 21 3.03 -11.94 -11.50
N ILE A 22 3.78 -11.06 -10.86
CA ILE A 22 5.22 -11.22 -10.68
C ILE A 22 5.50 -12.50 -9.89
N GLY A 23 4.79 -12.68 -8.78
CA GLY A 23 4.94 -13.88 -7.95
C GLY A 23 4.64 -15.15 -8.72
N ASP A 24 3.54 -15.16 -9.48
CA ASP A 24 3.17 -16.32 -10.29
C ASP A 24 4.24 -16.65 -11.31
N THR A 25 4.80 -15.65 -11.97
CA THR A 25 5.87 -15.85 -12.96
C THR A 25 7.09 -16.47 -12.30
N MET A 26 7.43 -16.00 -11.09
CA MET A 26 8.58 -16.54 -10.37
C MET A 26 8.37 -18.01 -9.98
N ILE A 27 7.13 -18.35 -9.60
CA ILE A 27 6.79 -19.71 -9.15
C ILE A 27 6.68 -20.67 -10.34
N THR A 28 6.11 -20.22 -11.44
CA THR A 28 5.82 -21.11 -12.58
C THR A 28 6.99 -21.30 -13.53
N GLY A 29 8.16 -20.79 -13.20
CA GLY A 29 9.36 -21.03 -13.99
C GLY A 29 9.56 -20.06 -15.13
N GLY A 30 8.87 -18.92 -15.13
CA GLY A 30 9.13 -17.87 -16.10
C GLY A 30 10.46 -17.17 -15.87
N VAL A 31 11.22 -17.60 -14.87
CA VAL A 31 12.51 -17.03 -14.53
C VAL A 31 13.60 -18.04 -14.85
N ASP A 32 14.46 -17.69 -15.79
CA ASP A 32 15.48 -18.58 -16.31
C ASP A 32 16.91 -18.16 -15.96
N SER A 33 17.06 -17.14 -15.14
CA SER A 33 18.38 -16.67 -14.73
C SER A 33 18.31 -16.00 -13.36
N MET A 34 19.44 -15.95 -12.70
CA MET A 34 19.55 -15.28 -11.41
C MET A 34 19.33 -13.76 -11.55
N GLU A 35 19.79 -13.20 -12.64
CA GLU A 35 19.61 -11.78 -12.89
C GLU A 35 18.13 -11.43 -13.02
N LYS A 36 17.41 -12.22 -13.79
CA LYS A 36 15.97 -12.02 -13.96
C LYS A 36 15.24 -12.20 -12.63
N TYR A 37 15.64 -13.21 -11.86
CA TYR A 37 15.07 -13.45 -10.54
C TYR A 37 15.25 -12.23 -9.63
N LYS A 38 16.48 -11.71 -9.56
CA LYS A 38 16.77 -10.54 -8.73
C LYS A 38 16.00 -9.32 -9.18
N TYR A 39 15.87 -9.13 -10.49
CA TYR A 39 15.11 -8.01 -11.03
C TYR A 39 13.65 -8.10 -10.62
N MET A 40 13.04 -9.27 -10.79
CA MET A 40 11.64 -9.47 -10.44
C MET A 40 11.41 -9.35 -8.93
N LEU A 41 12.35 -9.87 -8.14
CA LEU A 41 12.27 -9.73 -6.68
C LEU A 41 12.31 -8.26 -6.28
N GLY A 42 13.20 -7.49 -6.90
CA GLY A 42 13.28 -6.05 -6.64
C GLY A 42 11.99 -5.33 -6.99
N GLN A 43 11.38 -5.68 -8.12
CA GLN A 43 10.08 -5.11 -8.50
C GLN A 43 9.01 -5.46 -7.47
N ALA A 44 8.96 -6.71 -7.05
CA ALA A 44 7.97 -7.15 -6.07
C ALA A 44 8.14 -6.39 -4.75
N GLN A 45 9.38 -6.23 -4.29
CA GLN A 45 9.66 -5.50 -3.07
C GLN A 45 9.27 -4.03 -3.19
N ALA A 46 9.53 -3.42 -4.34
CA ALA A 46 9.16 -2.02 -4.57
C ALA A 46 7.64 -1.84 -4.53
N TYR A 47 6.90 -2.74 -5.16
CA TYR A 47 5.44 -2.66 -5.13
C TYR A 47 4.89 -2.88 -3.72
N GLN A 48 5.51 -3.77 -2.95
CA GLN A 48 5.10 -3.98 -1.55
C GLN A 48 5.31 -2.71 -0.72
N ILE A 49 6.41 -2.01 -0.96
CA ILE A 49 6.67 -0.75 -0.27
C ILE A 49 5.61 0.29 -0.63
N VAL A 50 5.24 0.39 -1.91
CA VAL A 50 4.21 1.34 -2.34
C VAL A 50 2.88 1.02 -1.68
N ILE A 51 2.49 -0.25 -1.66
CA ILE A 51 1.24 -0.68 -1.01
C ILE A 51 1.26 -0.31 0.46
N GLN A 52 2.39 -0.54 1.12
CA GLN A 52 2.53 -0.21 2.54
C GLN A 52 2.42 1.30 2.77
N GLU A 53 3.04 2.08 1.91
CA GLU A 53 2.96 3.54 2.02
C GLU A 53 1.55 4.06 1.83
N ILE A 54 0.82 3.50 0.86
CA ILE A 54 -0.59 3.88 0.67
C ILE A 54 -1.39 3.57 1.93
N SER A 55 -1.18 2.38 2.50
CA SER A 55 -1.86 2.00 3.74
C SER A 55 -1.52 2.93 4.88
N ASN A 56 -0.25 3.30 5.00
CA ASN A 56 0.18 4.22 6.05
C ASN A 56 -0.47 5.60 5.89
N LEU A 57 -0.52 6.10 4.67
CA LEU A 57 -1.15 7.40 4.41
C LEU A 57 -2.64 7.38 4.72
N GLN A 58 -3.31 6.29 4.40
CA GLN A 58 -4.72 6.14 4.73
C GLN A 58 -4.95 6.12 6.24
N LYS A 59 -4.08 5.45 6.97
CA LYS A 59 -4.15 5.41 8.43
C LYS A 59 -3.89 6.78 9.05
N GLU A 60 -2.92 7.51 8.51
CA GLU A 60 -2.65 8.86 8.97
C GLU A 60 -3.84 9.77 8.75
N ASP A 61 -4.48 9.68 7.59
CA ASP A 61 -5.65 10.47 7.29
C ASP A 61 -6.79 10.16 8.25
N GLU A 62 -7.05 8.89 8.51
CA GLU A 62 -8.07 8.48 9.47
C GLU A 62 -7.75 9.00 10.86
N LYS A 63 -6.50 8.92 11.26
CA LYS A 63 -6.08 9.38 12.58
C LYS A 63 -6.26 10.88 12.71
N GLU A 64 -5.89 11.63 11.69
CA GLU A 64 -6.08 13.08 11.71
C GLU A 64 -7.55 13.46 11.84
N GLN A 65 -8.41 12.76 11.12
CA GLN A 65 -9.85 12.99 11.22
C GLN A 65 -10.37 12.68 12.61
N ASN A 66 -9.92 11.57 13.17
CA ASN A 66 -10.32 11.18 14.52
C ASN A 66 -9.77 12.14 15.57
N ASP A 67 -8.52 12.54 15.43
CA ASP A 67 -7.92 13.49 16.34
C ASP A 67 -8.65 14.82 16.31
N GLY A 68 -9.08 15.25 15.13
CA GLY A 68 -9.86 16.45 15.00
C GLY A 68 -11.17 16.36 15.76
N ASN A 69 -11.80 15.20 15.75
CA ASN A 69 -13.03 14.97 16.47
C ASN A 69 -12.79 14.87 17.97
N VAL A 70 -11.70 14.23 18.35
CA VAL A 70 -11.38 13.99 19.75
C VAL A 70 -10.92 15.25 20.46
N ILE A 71 -10.24 16.12 19.76
CA ILE A 71 -9.77 17.38 20.33
C ILE A 71 -10.92 18.17 20.95
N ASP A 72 -12.08 18.06 20.36
CA ASP A 72 -13.25 18.75 20.90
C ASP A 72 -13.59 18.30 22.30
N ILE A 73 -13.13 17.14 22.69
CA ILE A 73 -13.39 16.59 24.00
C ILE A 73 -12.29 16.98 24.96
N GLY A 74 -11.27 17.48 24.49
CA GLY A 74 -10.16 17.83 25.31
C GLY A 74 -9.25 16.67 25.47
N GLN A 75 -9.12 16.67 25.60
CA GLN A 75 -8.50 16.01 25.87
C GLN A 75 -7.96 15.72 26.24
N GLY A 76 -7.81 15.97 26.12
CA GLY A 76 -7.38 15.41 26.30
C GLY A 76 -6.83 15.08 26.70
N SER A 77 -6.80 15.13 26.92
CA SER A 77 -6.45 14.45 27.14
C SER A 77 -5.88 13.83 27.30
N THR A 78 -5.67 13.85 27.26
CA THR A 78 -5.26 13.08 27.27
C THR A 78 -4.56 12.80 27.35
N LYS A 79 -4.18 13.14 27.38
CA LYS A 79 -3.74 12.83 27.35
C LYS A 79 -3.49 12.56 27.89
N ASN A 80 -3.52 12.96 28.01
CA ASN A 80 -3.50 12.69 28.34
C ASN A 80 -3.57 12.36 28.48
#